data_52ef183c00a3683fe7428b444cc81863
#
_entry.id   52ef183c00a3683fe7428b444cc81863
#
_cell.length_a   1.000
_cell.length_b   1.000
_cell.length_c   1.000
_cell.angle_alpha   90.00
_cell.angle_beta   90.00
_cell.angle_gamma   90.00
#
_symmetry.space_group_name_H-M   'P 1'
#
loop_
_entity.id
_entity.type
_entity.pdbx_description
1 polymer ?
#
loop_
_entity_poly.entity_id
_entity_poly.type
_entity_poly.pdbx_seq_one_letter_code
_entity_poly.pdbx_strand_id
1 'polypeptide(L)'
;MTGLDTGFFVELIKGNQQTLRVWNSVLDREDSVVSCISLFELKKLALKGSIDRHSADVLLEAIKNICIISWLDNDDILIAAANMSHGHGLHMSDSFILAGLLRYNATTIYTVDHHLCLYKKKGLDVILINS
;
A
#
# COMPACT_ATOMS: atom_id res chain seq x y z
N MET A 1 -2.71 -0.41 -13.23
CA MET A 1 -2.56 -1.23 -12.01
C MET A 1 -2.78 -0.37 -10.78
N THR A 2 -3.48 -0.90 -9.80
CA THR A 2 -3.83 -0.21 -8.57
C THR A 2 -2.83 -0.55 -7.46
N GLY A 3 -2.26 0.46 -6.83
CA GLY A 3 -1.38 0.31 -5.67
C GLY A 3 -2.15 0.55 -4.38
N LEU A 4 -1.92 -0.30 -3.38
CA LEU A 4 -2.60 -0.24 -2.09
C LEU A 4 -1.56 -0.17 -0.98
N ASP A 5 -1.65 0.87 -0.13
CA ASP A 5 -0.72 1.00 0.99
C ASP A 5 -1.24 0.31 2.26
N THR A 6 -0.45 0.34 3.32
CA THR A 6 -0.80 -0.28 4.60
C THR A 6 -2.09 0.30 5.17
N GLY A 7 -2.24 1.62 5.13
CA GLY A 7 -3.41 2.29 5.68
C GLY A 7 -4.71 1.91 4.99
N PHE A 8 -4.66 1.61 3.71
CA PHE A 8 -5.81 1.08 2.98
C PHE A 8 -6.34 -0.19 3.66
N PHE A 9 -5.45 -1.12 3.98
CA PHE A 9 -5.85 -2.39 4.58
C PHE A 9 -6.31 -2.23 6.03
N VAL A 10 -5.73 -1.30 6.77
CA VAL A 10 -6.20 -0.97 8.12
C VAL A 10 -7.65 -0.48 8.06
N GLU A 11 -7.97 0.42 7.14
CA GLU A 11 -9.33 0.92 6.96
C GLU A 11 -10.28 -0.16 6.43
N LEU A 12 -9.78 -1.07 5.59
CA LEU A 12 -10.56 -2.21 5.12
C LEU A 12 -11.00 -3.10 6.29
N ILE A 13 -10.08 -3.40 7.21
CA ILE A 13 -10.39 -4.20 8.41
C ILE A 13 -11.41 -3.49 9.28
N LYS A 14 -11.36 -2.16 9.36
CA LYS A 14 -12.33 -1.35 10.11
C LYS A 14 -13.71 -1.26 9.44
N GLY A 15 -13.86 -1.78 8.23
CA GLY A 15 -15.14 -1.75 7.51
C GLY A 15 -15.40 -0.48 6.73
N ASN A 16 -14.39 0.31 6.41
CA ASN A 16 -14.52 1.52 5.60
C ASN A 16 -15.14 1.21 4.25
N GLN A 17 -16.22 1.92 3.90
CA GLN A 17 -17.00 1.62 2.69
C GLN A 17 -16.23 1.87 1.40
N GLN A 18 -15.40 2.91 1.37
CA GLN A 18 -14.58 3.21 0.19
C GLN A 18 -13.58 2.09 -0.07
N THR A 19 -12.89 1.62 0.97
CA THR A 19 -11.92 0.52 0.83
C THR A 19 -12.60 -0.80 0.47
N LEU A 20 -13.80 -1.06 0.99
CA LEU A 20 -14.56 -2.25 0.63
C LEU A 20 -14.90 -2.26 -0.86
N ARG A 21 -15.32 -1.13 -1.43
CA ARG A 21 -15.61 -1.04 -2.86
C ARG A 21 -14.37 -1.30 -3.71
N VAL A 22 -13.24 -0.70 -3.33
CA VAL A 22 -11.97 -0.91 -4.05
C VAL A 22 -11.53 -2.36 -3.95
N TRP A 23 -11.59 -2.93 -2.73
CA TRP A 23 -11.19 -4.31 -2.52
C TRP A 23 -12.06 -5.30 -3.30
N ASN A 24 -13.35 -5.06 -3.37
CA ASN A 24 -14.26 -5.87 -4.19
C ASN A 24 -13.86 -5.84 -5.66
N SER A 25 -13.43 -4.68 -6.18
CA SER A 25 -12.92 -4.57 -7.55
C SER A 25 -11.64 -5.39 -7.75
N VAL A 26 -10.76 -5.39 -6.75
CA VAL A 26 -9.52 -6.19 -6.77
C VAL A 26 -9.86 -7.69 -6.76
N LEU A 27 -10.79 -8.10 -5.91
CA LEU A 27 -11.27 -9.49 -5.87
C LEU A 27 -11.90 -9.92 -7.19
N ASP A 28 -12.49 -8.98 -7.93
CA ASP A 28 -13.10 -9.19 -9.23
C ASP A 28 -12.13 -8.95 -10.39
N ARG A 29 -10.85 -9.26 -10.16
CA ARG A 29 -9.75 -9.30 -11.15
C ARG A 29 -9.14 -7.97 -11.58
N GLU A 30 -9.34 -6.89 -10.85
CA GLU A 30 -8.55 -5.69 -11.08
C GLU A 30 -7.11 -5.94 -10.61
N ASP A 31 -6.13 -5.69 -11.47
CA ASP A 31 -4.71 -5.85 -11.12
C ASP A 31 -4.31 -4.90 -9.99
N SER A 32 -3.65 -5.44 -8.99
CA SER A 32 -3.22 -4.69 -7.81
C SER A 32 -1.82 -5.07 -7.38
N VAL A 33 -1.12 -4.13 -6.77
CA VAL A 33 0.22 -4.31 -6.22
C VAL A 33 0.28 -3.80 -4.79
N VAL A 34 0.97 -4.55 -3.95
CA VAL A 34 1.15 -4.27 -2.52
C VAL A 34 2.63 -4.43 -2.19
N SER A 35 3.18 -3.49 -1.43
CA SER A 35 4.57 -3.60 -0.98
C SER A 35 4.73 -4.70 0.08
N CYS A 36 5.85 -5.40 0.04
CA CYS A 36 6.22 -6.34 1.10
C CYS A 36 6.31 -5.65 2.47
N ILE A 37 6.62 -4.36 2.50
CA ILE A 37 6.62 -3.57 3.74
C ILE A 37 5.22 -3.54 4.38
N SER A 38 4.17 -3.47 3.56
CA SER A 38 2.79 -3.52 4.08
C SER A 38 2.47 -4.84 4.77
N LEU A 39 3.01 -5.96 4.27
CA LEU A 39 2.86 -7.26 4.94
C LEU A 39 3.47 -7.22 6.35
N PHE A 40 4.67 -6.66 6.47
CA PHE A 40 5.33 -6.49 7.76
C PHE A 40 4.52 -5.58 8.68
N GLU A 41 4.09 -4.42 8.19
CA GLU A 41 3.39 -3.44 9.01
C GLU A 41 2.04 -3.97 9.50
N LEU A 42 1.28 -4.66 8.65
CA LEU A 42 0.00 -5.25 9.05
C LEU A 42 0.18 -6.30 10.14
N LYS A 43 1.20 -7.16 10.00
CA LYS A 43 1.50 -8.17 11.03
C LYS A 43 1.91 -7.51 12.34
N LYS A 44 2.75 -6.49 12.28
CA LYS A 44 3.18 -5.75 13.46
C LYS A 44 2.00 -5.08 14.18
N LEU A 45 1.09 -4.45 13.44
CA LEU A 45 -0.12 -3.83 14.01
C LEU A 45 -1.01 -4.88 14.68
N ALA A 46 -1.15 -6.06 14.09
CA ALA A 46 -1.90 -7.16 14.69
C ALA A 46 -1.28 -7.63 16.01
N LEU A 47 0.04 -7.79 16.03
CA LEU A 47 0.77 -8.21 17.24
C LEU A 47 0.66 -7.18 18.36
N LYS A 48 0.59 -5.88 18.01
CA LYS A 48 0.38 -4.81 18.97
C LYS A 48 -1.06 -4.69 19.47
N GLY A 49 -2.00 -5.41 18.85
CA GLY A 49 -3.42 -5.29 19.16
C GLY A 49 -4.11 -4.08 18.54
N SER A 50 -3.46 -3.37 17.61
CA SER A 50 -4.03 -2.19 16.95
C SER A 50 -5.10 -2.57 15.92
N ILE A 51 -5.01 -3.77 15.36
CA ILE A 51 -6.02 -4.35 14.47
C ILE A 51 -6.31 -5.79 14.91
N ASP A 52 -7.48 -6.30 14.52
CA ASP A 52 -7.89 -7.67 14.87
C ASP A 52 -6.93 -8.70 14.25
N ARG A 53 -6.37 -9.58 15.08
CA ARG A 53 -5.37 -10.56 14.65
C ARG A 53 -5.91 -11.55 13.62
N HIS A 54 -7.11 -12.07 13.85
CA HIS A 54 -7.70 -13.03 12.93
C HIS A 54 -7.97 -12.40 11.57
N SER A 55 -8.56 -11.19 11.56
CA SER A 55 -8.81 -10.44 10.33
C SER A 55 -7.52 -10.13 9.58
N ALA A 56 -6.46 -9.76 10.32
CA ALA A 56 -5.15 -9.49 9.72
C ALA A 56 -4.56 -10.75 9.08
N ASP A 57 -4.62 -11.89 9.74
CA ASP A 57 -4.07 -13.13 9.21
C ASP A 57 -4.82 -13.59 7.95
N VAL A 58 -6.15 -13.48 7.95
CA VAL A 58 -6.96 -13.79 6.77
C VAL A 58 -6.61 -12.85 5.62
N LEU A 59 -6.49 -11.56 5.92
CA LEU A 59 -6.17 -10.56 4.90
C LEU A 59 -4.77 -10.74 4.32
N LEU A 60 -3.77 -11.05 5.16
CA LEU A 60 -2.41 -11.30 4.69
C LEU A 60 -2.35 -12.46 3.69
N GLU A 61 -3.09 -13.55 3.97
CA GLU A 61 -3.18 -14.66 3.02
C GLU A 61 -3.88 -14.25 1.73
N ALA A 62 -4.96 -13.48 1.83
CA ALA A 62 -5.68 -13.00 0.65
C ALA A 62 -4.79 -12.09 -0.21
N ILE A 63 -4.05 -11.17 0.41
CA ILE A 63 -3.12 -10.28 -0.30
C ILE A 63 -2.09 -11.09 -1.08
N LYS A 64 -1.46 -12.07 -0.44
CA LYS A 64 -0.42 -12.90 -1.08
C LYS A 64 -0.97 -13.72 -2.25
N ASN A 65 -2.23 -14.13 -2.20
CA ASN A 65 -2.84 -14.94 -3.24
C ASN A 65 -3.42 -14.10 -4.40
N ILE A 66 -3.80 -12.87 -4.15
CA ILE A 66 -4.58 -12.04 -5.10
C ILE A 66 -3.71 -10.93 -5.70
N CYS A 67 -2.88 -10.29 -4.89
CA CYS A 67 -2.10 -9.12 -5.30
C CYS A 67 -0.69 -9.51 -5.74
N ILE A 68 -0.11 -8.69 -6.61
CA ILE A 68 1.33 -8.74 -6.86
C ILE A 68 2.02 -8.14 -5.64
N ILE A 69 3.04 -8.82 -5.13
CA ILE A 69 3.84 -8.31 -4.02
C ILE A 69 5.10 -7.67 -4.58
N SER A 70 5.30 -6.40 -4.27
CA SER A 70 6.52 -5.68 -4.62
C SER A 70 7.58 -5.94 -3.55
N TRP A 71 8.57 -6.77 -3.87
CA TRP A 71 9.68 -7.08 -2.97
C TRP A 71 10.81 -6.07 -3.15
N LEU A 72 11.58 -5.84 -2.09
CA LEU A 72 12.79 -5.00 -2.13
C LEU A 72 13.97 -5.85 -2.58
N ASP A 73 13.98 -6.23 -3.84
CA ASP A 73 14.88 -7.25 -4.37
C ASP A 73 16.02 -6.71 -5.24
N ASN A 74 16.15 -5.38 -5.34
CA ASN A 74 17.29 -4.78 -6.05
C ASN A 74 17.53 -3.34 -5.55
N ASP A 75 18.70 -2.80 -5.92
CA ASP A 75 19.13 -1.48 -5.48
C ASP A 75 18.38 -0.33 -6.16
N ASP A 76 17.79 -0.53 -7.33
CA ASP A 76 17.01 0.52 -8.00
C ASP A 76 15.84 0.98 -7.15
N ILE A 77 15.15 0.05 -6.49
CA ILE A 77 14.05 0.41 -5.57
C ILE A 77 14.59 1.21 -4.39
N LEU A 78 15.71 0.81 -3.83
CA LEU A 78 16.32 1.49 -2.67
C LEU A 78 16.73 2.91 -3.03
N ILE A 79 17.35 3.08 -4.19
CA ILE A 79 17.79 4.40 -4.68
C ILE A 79 16.57 5.29 -4.95
N ALA A 80 15.55 4.75 -5.61
CA ALA A 80 14.31 5.49 -5.86
C ALA A 80 13.65 5.92 -4.55
N ALA A 81 13.59 5.04 -3.57
CA ALA A 81 13.03 5.35 -2.25
C ALA A 81 13.85 6.44 -1.55
N ALA A 82 15.17 6.38 -1.62
CA ALA A 82 16.04 7.41 -1.03
C ALA A 82 15.78 8.79 -1.65
N ASN A 83 15.65 8.85 -2.99
CA ASN A 83 15.33 10.08 -3.69
C ASN A 83 13.97 10.64 -3.27
N MET A 84 12.96 9.78 -3.11
CA MET A 84 11.61 10.18 -2.68
C MET A 84 11.63 10.68 -1.24
N SER A 85 12.32 9.98 -0.35
CA SER A 85 12.44 10.38 1.05
C SER A 85 13.11 11.75 1.17
N HIS A 86 14.22 11.94 0.47
CA HIS A 86 14.96 13.20 0.49
C HIS A 86 14.18 14.33 -0.16
N GLY A 87 13.59 14.09 -1.34
CA GLY A 87 12.92 15.12 -2.14
C GLY A 87 11.54 15.54 -1.62
N HIS A 88 10.82 14.65 -0.95
CA HIS A 88 9.43 14.87 -0.53
C HIS A 88 9.23 14.74 0.98
N GLY A 89 10.28 14.50 1.75
CA GLY A 89 10.19 14.40 3.21
C GLY A 89 9.41 13.17 3.69
N LEU A 90 9.34 12.11 2.89
CA LEU A 90 8.66 10.88 3.27
C LEU A 90 9.48 10.07 4.25
N HIS A 91 8.81 9.42 5.21
CA HIS A 91 9.47 8.46 6.09
C HIS A 91 9.99 7.25 5.29
N MET A 92 10.95 6.55 5.85
CA MET A 92 11.62 5.43 5.17
C MET A 92 10.62 4.38 4.69
N SER A 93 9.71 3.92 5.54
CA SER A 93 8.73 2.89 5.15
C SER A 93 7.80 3.37 4.03
N ASP A 94 7.32 4.60 4.11
CA ASP A 94 6.45 5.18 3.07
C ASP A 94 7.18 5.33 1.74
N SER A 95 8.47 5.66 1.79
CA SER A 95 9.31 5.76 0.59
C SER A 95 9.48 4.41 -0.08
N PHE A 96 9.74 3.36 0.69
CA PHE A 96 9.84 2.00 0.17
C PHE A 96 8.53 1.53 -0.45
N ILE A 97 7.41 1.82 0.22
CA ILE A 97 6.09 1.45 -0.29
C ILE A 97 5.85 2.16 -1.63
N LEU A 98 6.01 3.47 -1.67
CA LEU A 98 5.76 4.25 -2.89
C LEU A 98 6.67 3.80 -4.04
N ALA A 99 7.97 3.67 -3.79
CA ALA A 99 8.92 3.23 -4.81
C ALA A 99 8.57 1.85 -5.37
N GLY A 100 8.17 0.93 -4.49
CA GLY A 100 7.77 -0.41 -4.90
C GLY A 100 6.50 -0.42 -5.75
N LEU A 101 5.50 0.38 -5.39
CA LEU A 101 4.27 0.47 -6.16
C LEU A 101 4.54 1.05 -7.56
N LEU A 102 5.36 2.09 -7.64
CA LEU A 102 5.70 2.74 -8.91
C LEU A 102 6.54 1.84 -9.82
N ARG A 103 7.36 0.98 -9.26
CA ARG A 103 8.12 0.00 -10.04
C ARG A 103 7.21 -0.90 -10.87
N TYR A 104 6.05 -1.25 -10.35
CA TYR A 104 5.06 -2.06 -11.07
C TYR A 104 4.07 -1.20 -11.87
N ASN A 105 4.42 0.06 -12.11
CA ASN A 105 3.62 0.99 -12.93
C ASN A 105 2.21 1.21 -12.39
N ALA A 106 2.07 1.32 -11.07
CA ALA A 106 0.80 1.70 -10.48
C ALA A 106 0.38 3.07 -11.02
N THR A 107 -0.85 3.16 -11.50
CA THR A 107 -1.42 4.41 -12.04
C THR A 107 -2.41 5.04 -11.06
N THR A 108 -2.90 4.26 -10.12
CA THR A 108 -3.78 4.74 -9.04
C THR A 108 -3.25 4.15 -7.73
N ILE A 109 -3.03 4.99 -6.74
CA ILE A 109 -2.59 4.56 -5.40
C ILE A 109 -3.61 5.06 -4.38
N TYR A 110 -4.11 4.15 -3.54
CA TYR A 110 -4.98 4.48 -2.42
C TYR A 110 -4.16 4.54 -1.14
N THR A 111 -4.30 5.63 -0.40
CA THR A 111 -3.52 5.90 0.81
C THR A 111 -4.36 6.63 1.86
N VAL A 112 -3.98 6.50 3.12
CA VAL A 112 -4.51 7.35 4.21
C VAL A 112 -3.53 8.46 4.57
N ASP A 113 -2.34 8.49 3.96
CA ASP A 113 -1.27 9.42 4.27
C ASP A 113 -1.33 10.66 3.37
N HIS A 114 -1.58 11.83 4.00
CA HIS A 114 -1.60 13.11 3.29
C HIS A 114 -0.27 13.41 2.59
N HIS A 115 0.86 12.97 3.15
CA HIS A 115 2.18 13.23 2.57
C HIS A 115 2.36 12.52 1.22
N LEU A 116 1.82 11.28 1.08
CA LEU A 116 1.83 10.58 -0.20
C LEU A 116 1.03 11.32 -1.27
N CYS A 117 -0.03 12.01 -0.88
CA CYS A 117 -0.85 12.79 -1.83
C CYS A 117 -0.09 13.99 -2.40
N LEU A 118 1.00 14.42 -1.76
CA LEU A 118 1.85 15.50 -2.26
C LEU A 118 2.79 15.04 -3.38
N TYR A 119 3.01 13.73 -3.53
CA TYR A 119 3.82 13.21 -4.61
C TYR A 119 3.04 13.32 -5.93
N LYS A 120 3.64 13.99 -6.90
CA LYS A 120 3.02 14.25 -8.20
C LYS A 120 3.86 13.62 -9.31
N LYS A 121 3.22 12.86 -10.16
CA LYS A 121 3.81 12.28 -11.36
C LYS A 121 2.74 12.23 -12.45
N LYS A 122 3.12 12.56 -13.68
CA LYS A 122 2.18 12.47 -14.80
C LYS A 122 1.67 11.03 -14.96
N GLY A 123 0.36 10.88 -15.07
CA GLY A 123 -0.28 9.58 -15.23
C GLY A 123 -0.53 8.84 -13.92
N LEU A 124 -0.23 9.45 -12.77
CA LEU A 124 -0.45 8.87 -11.45
C LEU A 124 -1.53 9.65 -10.70
N ASP A 125 -2.54 8.92 -10.23
CA ASP A 125 -3.55 9.45 -9.30
C ASP A 125 -3.31 8.87 -7.92
N VAL A 126 -3.08 9.72 -6.93
CA VAL A 126 -2.99 9.33 -5.52
C VAL A 126 -4.28 9.75 -4.84
N ILE A 127 -5.04 8.78 -4.36
CA ILE A 127 -6.38 8.98 -3.80
C ILE A 127 -6.31 8.81 -2.28
N LEU A 128 -6.66 9.88 -1.57
CA LEU A 128 -6.74 9.85 -0.11
C LEU A 128 -8.05 9.18 0.33
N ILE A 129 -7.93 8.18 1.18
CA ILE A 129 -9.07 7.47 1.75
C ILE A 129 -9.63 8.30 2.91
N ASN A 130 -10.93 8.49 2.89
CA ASN A 130 -11.64 9.16 3.98
C ASN A 130 -11.97 8.15 5.07
N SER A 131 -11.39 8.35 6.24
CA SER A 131 -11.64 7.49 7.40
C SER A 131 -12.83 7.97 8.25
#